data_ee6aa6964fbefa80013b1f7118908785
#
_entry.id   ee6aa6964fbefa80013b1f7118908785
#
_cell.length_a   1.000
_cell.length_b   1.000
_cell.length_c   1.000
_cell.angle_alpha   90.00
_cell.angle_beta   90.00
_cell.angle_gamma   90.00
#
_symmetry.space_group_name_H-M   'P 1'
#
loop_
_entity.id
_entity.type
_entity.pdbx_description
1 polymer ?
#
loop_
_entity_poly.entity_id
_entity_poly.type
_entity_poly.pdbx_seq_one_letter_code
_entity_poly.pdbx_strand_id
1 'polypeptide(L)'
;MRANHNRPNLPLQVSILTQFFPPDYAATGQLVEELAQSFSRQGVGVQVFAGQPGYAYDRRLAPKQEEAQGVTIRRTRTSRLWPRRIRGRAVGGLLYCLRSLIKLLHPDRRGQLLLVTTEPPYLPVLAYLMYCLFGQPYLCVVYDLYPEVALALGVVSKHHWLVRLWRWLNCRTWHRAEAIVVLSPTMKQRIVDHCPQAADKISVIHNWADPSLIVPLPKVDNWFALHHQLDQVFTVLYSGNMGRCHDMDTILAAAIALRHEPVRFVFIGAGAKRQLCVDRTARAALTNCLFLPYQAKEILPFSLTACDLSLVSLVEGVEGLVAPSKLYGSLAAGRPVAAICEPHSYLRSLLAEGEFGRAFSNGDSAGLANFIRTLVANPALVQQMGNRGRHYMQQKFTPEQGTDRYFEVVKACLRTPVAPPLTEVPKATVSRP
;
A
#
# COMPACT_ATOMS: atom_id res chain seq x y z
N MET A 1 44.56 7.67 24.51
CA MET A 1 43.83 6.47 24.96
C MET A 1 42.48 6.89 25.45
N ARG A 2 41.44 6.79 24.63
CA ARG A 2 40.02 7.00 25.05
C ARG A 2 39.36 5.64 25.07
N ALA A 3 38.86 5.28 26.22
CA ALA A 3 38.27 4.00 26.54
C ALA A 3 37.09 3.66 25.58
N ASN A 4 37.21 2.52 24.94
CA ASN A 4 36.17 1.86 24.20
C ASN A 4 35.12 1.39 25.22
N HIS A 5 34.07 2.21 25.45
CA HIS A 5 32.97 1.78 26.26
C HIS A 5 32.19 0.69 25.50
N ASN A 6 32.39 -0.53 25.94
CA ASN A 6 31.49 -1.67 25.67
C ASN A 6 30.05 -1.26 26.05
N ARG A 7 29.28 -0.74 25.09
CA ARG A 7 27.83 -0.62 25.27
C ARG A 7 27.30 -2.04 25.29
N PRO A 8 26.57 -2.45 26.34
CA PRO A 8 25.88 -3.72 26.32
C PRO A 8 25.05 -3.80 25.01
N ASN A 9 24.96 -4.98 24.41
CA ASN A 9 24.10 -5.26 23.24
C ASN A 9 22.64 -5.00 23.62
N LEU A 10 22.25 -3.73 23.65
CA LEU A 10 20.84 -3.36 23.77
C LEU A 10 20.13 -3.88 22.54
N PRO A 11 18.98 -4.52 22.69
CA PRO A 11 18.20 -4.99 21.55
C PRO A 11 17.97 -3.84 20.60
N LEU A 12 18.07 -4.12 19.31
CA LEU A 12 17.80 -3.19 18.24
C LEU A 12 16.45 -2.52 18.47
N GLN A 13 16.38 -1.18 18.37
CA GLN A 13 15.13 -0.45 18.61
C GLN A 13 14.70 0.34 17.38
N VAL A 14 13.50 0.05 16.88
CA VAL A 14 12.89 0.70 15.73
C VAL A 14 11.59 1.40 16.13
N SER A 15 11.47 2.68 15.75
CA SER A 15 10.24 3.44 15.91
C SER A 15 9.53 3.60 14.57
N ILE A 16 8.33 3.06 14.43
CA ILE A 16 7.53 3.09 13.22
C ILE A 16 6.52 4.23 13.31
N LEU A 17 6.51 5.10 12.30
CA LEU A 17 5.54 6.19 12.16
C LEU A 17 4.59 5.88 11.00
N THR A 18 3.31 5.74 11.30
CA THR A 18 2.25 5.52 10.32
C THR A 18 0.93 6.09 10.83
N GLN A 19 0.13 6.69 9.97
CA GLN A 19 -1.18 7.22 10.41
C GLN A 19 -2.18 6.09 10.65
N PHE A 20 -2.13 5.03 9.81
CA PHE A 20 -3.06 3.91 9.86
C PHE A 20 -2.40 2.70 10.55
N PHE A 21 -3.11 2.16 11.52
CA PHE A 21 -2.71 0.95 12.25
C PHE A 21 -3.96 0.30 12.83
N PRO A 22 -4.04 -1.02 12.98
CA PRO A 22 -5.21 -1.67 13.58
C PRO A 22 -5.65 -1.06 14.91
N PRO A 23 -6.97 -1.01 15.13
CA PRO A 23 -8.08 -1.66 14.42
C PRO A 23 -8.58 -0.93 13.16
N ASP A 24 -7.82 -0.01 12.55
CA ASP A 24 -8.18 0.57 11.26
C ASP A 24 -7.85 -0.42 10.12
N TYR A 25 -8.82 -0.68 9.23
CA TYR A 25 -8.70 -1.69 8.18
C TYR A 25 -8.02 -1.22 6.89
N ALA A 26 -7.25 -0.14 6.94
CA ALA A 26 -6.41 0.23 5.81
C ALA A 26 -5.37 -0.86 5.52
N ALA A 27 -5.22 -1.27 4.26
CA ALA A 27 -4.27 -2.33 3.87
C ALA A 27 -2.85 -2.03 4.35
N THR A 28 -2.41 -0.77 4.26
CA THR A 28 -1.13 -0.29 4.78
C THR A 28 -0.97 -0.56 6.28
N GLY A 29 -2.04 -0.30 7.06
CA GLY A 29 -2.01 -0.51 8.51
C GLY A 29 -1.81 -1.98 8.88
N GLN A 30 -2.43 -2.90 8.14
CA GLN A 30 -2.27 -4.34 8.35
C GLN A 30 -0.83 -4.81 8.02
N LEU A 31 -0.29 -4.36 6.89
CA LEU A 31 1.09 -4.68 6.51
C LEU A 31 2.12 -4.15 7.51
N VAL A 32 1.91 -2.94 8.02
CA VAL A 32 2.79 -2.35 9.06
C VAL A 32 2.65 -3.10 10.39
N GLU A 33 1.46 -3.59 10.74
CA GLU A 33 1.28 -4.44 11.93
C GLU A 33 2.06 -5.74 11.81
N GLU A 34 1.90 -6.46 10.69
CA GLU A 34 2.61 -7.71 10.42
C GLU A 34 4.12 -7.51 10.43
N LEU A 35 4.61 -6.39 9.86
CA LEU A 35 6.01 -6.00 9.88
C LEU A 35 6.50 -5.75 11.33
N ALA A 36 5.74 -4.99 12.11
CA ALA A 36 6.09 -4.67 13.50
C ALA A 36 6.16 -5.93 14.36
N GLN A 37 5.20 -6.83 14.21
CA GLN A 37 5.15 -8.12 14.91
C GLN A 37 6.30 -9.04 14.48
N SER A 38 6.64 -9.07 13.19
CA SER A 38 7.78 -9.85 12.70
C SER A 38 9.10 -9.34 13.27
N PHE A 39 9.32 -8.03 13.32
CA PHE A 39 10.49 -7.44 13.95
C PHE A 39 10.58 -7.77 15.43
N SER A 40 9.46 -7.69 16.17
CA SER A 40 9.39 -8.07 17.57
C SER A 40 9.77 -9.54 17.80
N ARG A 41 9.26 -10.46 16.98
CA ARG A 41 9.64 -11.90 17.03
C ARG A 41 11.12 -12.14 16.75
N GLN A 42 11.76 -11.26 15.97
CA GLN A 42 13.19 -11.29 15.67
C GLN A 42 14.06 -10.58 16.72
N GLY A 43 13.47 -10.20 17.87
CA GLY A 43 14.18 -9.60 19.01
C GLY A 43 14.43 -8.09 18.88
N VAL A 44 13.74 -7.42 17.95
CA VAL A 44 13.79 -5.94 17.83
C VAL A 44 12.78 -5.32 18.78
N GLY A 45 13.19 -4.33 19.58
CA GLY A 45 12.26 -3.49 20.33
C GLY A 45 11.51 -2.58 19.37
N VAL A 46 10.18 -2.73 19.28
CA VAL A 46 9.36 -1.98 18.31
C VAL A 46 8.39 -1.06 19.01
N GLN A 47 8.42 0.23 18.62
CA GLN A 47 7.39 1.21 19.00
C GLN A 47 6.66 1.68 17.76
N VAL A 48 5.33 1.68 17.77
CA VAL A 48 4.50 2.21 16.68
C VAL A 48 3.79 3.49 17.14
N PHE A 49 4.01 4.57 16.40
CA PHE A 49 3.26 5.82 16.56
C PHE A 49 2.17 5.88 15.50
N ALA A 50 0.92 5.74 15.91
CA ALA A 50 -0.24 5.67 15.00
C ALA A 50 -1.27 6.76 15.28
N GLY A 51 -2.20 6.96 14.37
CA GLY A 51 -3.43 7.71 14.57
C GLY A 51 -4.49 6.87 15.29
N GLN A 52 -5.58 7.52 15.74
CA GLN A 52 -6.80 6.80 16.13
C GLN A 52 -7.52 6.30 14.89
N PRO A 53 -8.20 5.13 14.94
CA PRO A 53 -8.96 4.58 13.83
C PRO A 53 -10.00 5.57 13.27
N GLY A 54 -10.28 5.50 11.99
CA GLY A 54 -11.28 6.37 11.36
C GLY A 54 -11.28 6.42 9.84
N TYR A 55 -10.49 5.58 9.15
CA TYR A 55 -10.44 5.58 7.70
C TYR A 55 -11.51 4.68 7.05
N ALA A 56 -11.56 3.43 7.40
CA ALA A 56 -12.41 2.44 6.72
C ALA A 56 -13.50 1.86 7.60
N TYR A 57 -13.27 1.75 8.89
CA TYR A 57 -14.16 1.09 9.83
C TYR A 57 -14.15 1.74 11.20
N ASP A 58 -15.29 1.62 11.82
CA ASP A 58 -15.65 1.78 13.20
C ASP A 58 -15.19 3.05 13.93
N ARG A 59 -16.16 3.70 14.54
CA ARG A 59 -16.01 4.88 15.39
C ARG A 59 -15.44 4.54 16.78
N ARG A 60 -14.99 3.32 17.02
CA ARG A 60 -14.43 2.91 18.31
C ARG A 60 -13.07 3.54 18.52
N LEU A 61 -12.87 4.15 19.66
CA LEU A 61 -11.57 4.65 20.08
C LEU A 61 -10.74 3.46 20.54
N ALA A 62 -9.56 3.30 19.96
CA ALA A 62 -8.57 2.37 20.46
C ALA A 62 -7.80 2.96 21.66
N PRO A 63 -7.19 2.14 22.53
CA PRO A 63 -6.37 2.62 23.64
C PRO A 63 -5.28 3.59 23.19
N LYS A 64 -5.00 4.62 24.00
CA LYS A 64 -3.95 5.60 23.69
C LYS A 64 -2.56 4.98 23.69
N GLN A 65 -2.36 3.99 24.53
CA GLN A 65 -1.16 3.17 24.61
C GLN A 65 -1.59 1.73 24.91
N GLU A 66 -1.02 0.80 24.22
CA GLU A 66 -1.18 -0.64 24.45
C GLU A 66 0.11 -1.37 24.06
N GLU A 67 0.25 -2.56 24.57
CA GLU A 67 1.29 -3.49 24.17
C GLU A 67 0.63 -4.75 23.63
N ALA A 68 0.96 -5.10 22.39
CA ALA A 68 0.39 -6.26 21.72
C ALA A 68 1.50 -7.00 20.97
N GLN A 69 1.63 -8.29 21.22
CA GLN A 69 2.63 -9.17 20.59
C GLN A 69 4.08 -8.62 20.65
N GLY A 70 4.46 -8.02 21.79
CA GLY A 70 5.77 -7.41 21.99
C GLY A 70 6.00 -6.05 21.28
N VAL A 71 4.93 -5.48 20.73
CA VAL A 71 4.97 -4.16 20.08
C VAL A 71 4.30 -3.13 20.98
N THR A 72 5.01 -2.05 21.29
CA THR A 72 4.43 -0.89 22.02
C THR A 72 3.74 0.04 21.04
N ILE A 73 2.41 0.18 21.14
CA ILE A 73 1.61 1.01 20.23
C ILE A 73 1.19 2.29 20.98
N ARG A 74 1.48 3.45 20.39
CA ARG A 74 1.15 4.77 20.95
C ARG A 74 0.29 5.56 19.98
N ARG A 75 -1.01 5.69 20.24
CA ARG A 75 -1.94 6.42 19.37
C ARG A 75 -2.05 7.89 19.72
N THR A 76 -2.16 8.72 18.70
CA THR A 76 -2.48 10.14 18.83
C THR A 76 -3.94 10.37 18.45
N ARG A 77 -4.60 11.34 19.10
CA ARG A 77 -5.93 11.76 18.67
C ARG A 77 -5.86 12.25 17.21
N THR A 78 -6.71 11.71 16.34
CA THR A 78 -6.89 12.26 15.01
C THR A 78 -7.86 13.44 15.05
N SER A 79 -7.66 14.39 14.15
CA SER A 79 -8.65 15.43 13.94
C SER A 79 -9.89 14.83 13.29
N ARG A 80 -11.06 15.06 13.86
CA ARG A 80 -12.36 14.72 13.28
C ARG A 80 -12.93 15.83 12.39
N LEU A 81 -12.12 16.87 12.10
CA LEU A 81 -12.53 17.99 11.27
C LEU A 81 -12.70 17.51 9.82
N TRP A 82 -13.93 17.49 9.33
CA TRP A 82 -14.31 17.13 7.96
C TRP A 82 -13.68 15.85 7.41
N PRO A 83 -13.85 14.68 8.03
CA PRO A 83 -13.10 13.46 7.71
C PRO A 83 -13.38 12.95 6.28
N ARG A 84 -14.52 13.33 5.68
CA ARG A 84 -14.91 12.95 4.32
C ARG A 84 -14.33 13.85 3.23
N ARG A 85 -13.79 15.05 3.58
CA ARG A 85 -13.23 16.01 2.62
C ARG A 85 -11.71 15.87 2.53
N ILE A 86 -11.12 16.04 1.34
CA ILE A 86 -9.67 15.99 1.11
C ILE A 86 -8.94 16.98 2.03
N ARG A 87 -9.45 18.21 2.16
CA ARG A 87 -8.87 19.24 3.04
C ARG A 87 -8.88 18.82 4.51
N GLY A 88 -9.93 18.16 4.97
CA GLY A 88 -10.00 17.65 6.35
C GLY A 88 -9.00 16.51 6.62
N ARG A 89 -8.77 15.64 5.63
CA ARG A 89 -7.73 14.61 5.72
C ARG A 89 -6.33 15.23 5.77
N ALA A 90 -6.06 16.26 4.98
CA ALA A 90 -4.79 16.97 5.00
C ALA A 90 -4.53 17.64 6.37
N VAL A 91 -5.52 18.33 6.94
CA VAL A 91 -5.42 18.92 8.29
C VAL A 91 -5.23 17.83 9.35
N GLY A 92 -5.99 16.73 9.27
CA GLY A 92 -5.85 15.59 10.19
C GLY A 92 -4.45 14.99 10.18
N GLY A 93 -3.87 14.82 8.99
CA GLY A 93 -2.51 14.34 8.81
C GLY A 93 -1.47 15.32 9.35
N LEU A 94 -1.63 16.63 9.12
CA LEU A 94 -0.72 17.65 9.65
C LEU A 94 -0.70 17.64 11.19
N LEU A 95 -1.87 17.57 11.82
CA LEU A 95 -1.99 17.44 13.27
C LEU A 95 -1.37 16.15 13.81
N TYR A 96 -1.48 15.06 13.04
CA TYR A 96 -0.80 13.81 13.37
C TYR A 96 0.73 13.99 13.35
N CYS A 97 1.29 14.61 12.30
CA CYS A 97 2.72 14.90 12.21
C CYS A 97 3.20 15.79 13.34
N LEU A 98 2.49 16.88 13.65
CA LEU A 98 2.85 17.77 14.76
C LEU A 98 2.89 17.06 16.11
N ARG A 99 1.89 16.22 16.39
CA ARG A 99 1.85 15.43 17.64
C ARG A 99 2.93 14.36 17.67
N SER A 100 3.25 13.75 16.54
CA SER A 100 4.35 12.79 16.43
C SER A 100 5.69 13.48 16.63
N LEU A 101 5.88 14.68 16.09
CA LEU A 101 7.06 15.52 16.35
C LEU A 101 7.25 15.75 17.85
N ILE A 102 6.22 16.25 18.56
CA ILE A 102 6.29 16.49 20.00
C ILE A 102 6.69 15.23 20.77
N LYS A 103 6.15 14.07 20.39
CA LYS A 103 6.52 12.79 21.02
C LYS A 103 7.98 12.41 20.75
N LEU A 104 8.47 12.65 19.55
CA LEU A 104 9.85 12.33 19.14
C LEU A 104 10.90 13.31 19.70
N LEU A 105 10.50 14.44 20.30
CA LEU A 105 11.45 15.29 21.03
C LEU A 105 12.07 14.55 22.24
N HIS A 106 11.39 13.57 22.81
CA HIS A 106 11.94 12.69 23.84
C HIS A 106 12.88 11.63 23.24
N PRO A 107 14.16 11.55 23.65
CA PRO A 107 15.13 10.61 23.09
C PRO A 107 14.67 9.16 23.15
N ASP A 108 14.08 8.72 24.26
CA ASP A 108 13.64 7.34 24.50
C ASP A 108 12.52 6.87 23.53
N ARG A 109 11.93 7.80 22.77
CA ARG A 109 10.85 7.52 21.83
C ARG A 109 11.30 7.46 20.37
N ARG A 110 12.57 7.74 20.10
CA ARG A 110 13.09 7.75 18.72
C ARG A 110 13.56 6.38 18.25
N GLY A 111 14.01 5.52 19.17
CA GLY A 111 14.70 4.30 18.81
C GLY A 111 16.06 4.58 18.14
N GLN A 112 16.66 3.56 17.59
CA GLN A 112 17.93 3.68 16.83
C GLN A 112 17.65 4.07 15.37
N LEU A 113 16.47 3.68 14.84
CA LEU A 113 16.03 3.98 13.48
C LEU A 113 14.56 4.39 13.49
N LEU A 114 14.22 5.43 12.74
CA LEU A 114 12.83 5.75 12.41
C LEU A 114 12.44 5.09 11.10
N LEU A 115 11.40 4.26 11.09
CA LEU A 115 10.75 3.77 9.88
C LEU A 115 9.50 4.63 9.66
N VAL A 116 9.43 5.33 8.53
CA VAL A 116 8.31 6.23 8.23
C VAL A 116 7.61 5.83 6.94
N THR A 117 6.27 5.80 6.98
CA THR A 117 5.45 5.57 5.80
C THR A 117 5.10 6.88 5.10
N THR A 118 4.52 6.83 3.90
CA THR A 118 3.97 8.00 3.21
C THR A 118 2.50 8.30 3.58
N GLU A 119 2.06 7.85 4.73
CA GLU A 119 0.72 8.12 5.25
C GLU A 119 0.78 8.77 6.63
N PRO A 120 0.54 10.09 6.68
CA PRO A 120 0.18 11.02 5.59
C PRO A 120 1.37 11.35 4.66
N PRO A 121 1.11 11.87 3.44
CA PRO A 121 2.13 12.01 2.39
C PRO A 121 3.35 12.87 2.74
N TYR A 122 3.25 13.74 3.73
CA TYR A 122 4.33 14.60 4.22
C TYR A 122 5.01 14.06 5.50
N LEU A 123 4.65 12.86 5.95
CA LEU A 123 5.29 12.23 7.12
C LEU A 123 6.80 12.00 6.96
N PRO A 124 7.32 11.63 5.77
CA PRO A 124 8.76 11.52 5.57
C PRO A 124 9.53 12.83 5.81
N VAL A 125 8.90 13.98 5.57
CA VAL A 125 9.52 15.29 5.87
C VAL A 125 9.74 15.48 7.37
N LEU A 126 8.87 14.92 8.21
CA LEU A 126 9.08 14.91 9.66
C LEU A 126 10.34 14.11 10.04
N ALA A 127 10.57 12.94 9.42
CA ALA A 127 11.79 12.17 9.67
C ALA A 127 13.04 12.91 9.20
N TYR A 128 12.99 13.59 8.06
CA TYR A 128 14.06 14.47 7.60
C TYR A 128 14.33 15.62 8.60
N LEU A 129 13.29 16.24 9.18
CA LEU A 129 13.44 17.25 10.22
C LEU A 129 14.13 16.66 11.47
N MET A 130 13.76 15.45 11.89
CA MET A 130 14.40 14.76 13.03
C MET A 130 15.86 14.46 12.73
N TYR A 131 16.20 14.11 11.48
CA TYR A 131 17.58 13.97 11.06
C TYR A 131 18.35 15.29 11.16
N CYS A 132 17.78 16.39 10.65
CA CYS A 132 18.42 17.71 10.70
C CYS A 132 18.65 18.20 12.13
N LEU A 133 17.71 17.96 13.04
CA LEU A 133 17.76 18.48 14.43
C LEU A 133 18.59 17.59 15.36
N PHE A 134 18.57 16.28 15.15
CA PHE A 134 19.09 15.32 16.13
C PHE A 134 20.02 14.25 15.52
N GLY A 135 20.30 14.31 14.22
CA GLY A 135 21.07 13.25 13.53
C GLY A 135 20.34 11.91 13.52
N GLN A 136 18.99 11.90 13.67
CA GLN A 136 18.22 10.67 13.79
C GLN A 136 18.13 9.94 12.46
N PRO A 137 18.71 8.72 12.30
CA PRO A 137 18.62 7.96 11.06
C PRO A 137 17.18 7.50 10.80
N TYR A 138 16.81 7.42 9.51
CA TYR A 138 15.47 7.01 9.12
C TYR A 138 15.44 6.25 7.79
N LEU A 139 14.42 5.39 7.67
CA LEU A 139 14.06 4.63 6.50
C LEU A 139 12.66 5.06 6.04
N CYS A 140 12.51 5.34 4.73
CA CYS A 140 11.23 5.67 4.13
C CYS A 140 10.58 4.45 3.48
N VAL A 141 9.31 4.16 3.80
CA VAL A 141 8.48 3.20 3.08
C VAL A 141 7.46 3.96 2.25
N VAL A 142 7.61 3.91 0.93
CA VAL A 142 6.77 4.68 0.00
C VAL A 142 5.63 3.80 -0.51
N TYR A 143 4.42 4.04 0.00
CA TYR A 143 3.20 3.39 -0.47
C TYR A 143 2.59 4.14 -1.66
N ASP A 144 2.51 5.46 -1.56
CA ASP A 144 2.00 6.35 -2.60
C ASP A 144 2.98 7.49 -2.83
N LEU A 145 3.19 7.86 -4.11
CA LEU A 145 4.15 8.87 -4.50
C LEU A 145 3.47 10.24 -4.69
N TYR A 146 3.48 11.07 -3.65
CA TYR A 146 3.01 12.45 -3.69
C TYR A 146 4.19 13.42 -3.93
N PRO A 147 3.95 14.54 -4.66
CA PRO A 147 2.69 15.07 -5.18
C PRO A 147 2.22 14.43 -6.50
N GLU A 148 2.96 13.49 -7.09
CA GLU A 148 2.73 12.93 -8.42
C GLU A 148 1.33 12.31 -8.57
N VAL A 149 0.83 11.60 -7.55
CA VAL A 149 -0.55 11.08 -7.52
C VAL A 149 -1.57 12.22 -7.66
N ALA A 150 -1.37 13.33 -6.94
CA ALA A 150 -2.29 14.46 -7.00
C ALA A 150 -2.25 15.16 -8.37
N LEU A 151 -1.08 15.18 -9.01
CA LEU A 151 -0.90 15.70 -10.38
C LEU A 151 -1.57 14.81 -11.41
N ALA A 152 -1.34 13.50 -11.37
CA ALA A 152 -1.93 12.54 -12.30
C ALA A 152 -3.46 12.55 -12.23
N LEU A 153 -4.02 12.76 -11.03
CA LEU A 153 -5.46 12.87 -10.81
C LEU A 153 -6.04 14.29 -11.09
N GLY A 154 -5.24 15.22 -11.56
CA GLY A 154 -5.68 16.59 -11.86
C GLY A 154 -6.13 17.40 -10.62
N VAL A 155 -5.75 16.98 -9.40
CA VAL A 155 -6.12 17.68 -8.16
C VAL A 155 -5.33 18.96 -7.97
N VAL A 156 -4.08 19.01 -8.47
CA VAL A 156 -3.18 20.16 -8.40
C VAL A 156 -2.52 20.35 -9.76
N SER A 157 -2.32 21.62 -10.15
CA SER A 157 -1.60 21.96 -11.40
C SER A 157 -0.09 21.72 -11.26
N LYS A 158 0.54 21.20 -12.32
CA LYS A 158 2.00 20.98 -12.38
C LYS A 158 2.83 22.27 -12.20
N HIS A 159 2.23 23.41 -12.51
CA HIS A 159 2.88 24.73 -12.41
C HIS A 159 2.75 25.35 -11.01
N HIS A 160 1.99 24.75 -10.11
CA HIS A 160 1.80 25.30 -8.77
C HIS A 160 3.11 25.24 -7.95
N TRP A 161 3.48 26.37 -7.34
CA TRP A 161 4.74 26.51 -6.60
C TRP A 161 4.90 25.47 -5.46
N LEU A 162 3.80 25.07 -4.82
CA LEU A 162 3.79 24.02 -3.78
C LEU A 162 4.25 22.66 -4.32
N VAL A 163 3.98 22.35 -5.59
CA VAL A 163 4.44 21.08 -6.20
C VAL A 163 5.95 21.08 -6.32
N ARG A 164 6.55 22.21 -6.76
CA ARG A 164 8.01 22.34 -6.84
C ARG A 164 8.67 22.27 -5.47
N LEU A 165 8.09 22.95 -4.48
CA LEU A 165 8.57 22.88 -3.11
C LEU A 165 8.48 21.44 -2.55
N TRP A 166 7.36 20.74 -2.79
CA TRP A 166 7.17 19.37 -2.31
C TRP A 166 8.14 18.39 -2.95
N ARG A 167 8.35 18.48 -4.27
CA ARG A 167 9.37 17.68 -4.98
C ARG A 167 10.77 17.93 -4.43
N TRP A 168 11.12 19.18 -4.18
CA TRP A 168 12.39 19.54 -3.59
C TRP A 168 12.55 18.95 -2.17
N LEU A 169 11.52 19.05 -1.34
CA LEU A 169 11.51 18.42 0.00
C LEU A 169 11.63 16.90 -0.09
N ASN A 170 10.90 16.26 -0.99
CA ASN A 170 10.99 14.82 -1.20
C ASN A 170 12.42 14.40 -1.59
N CYS A 171 13.02 15.09 -2.54
CA CYS A 171 14.38 14.77 -2.97
C CYS A 171 15.40 14.95 -1.81
N ARG A 172 15.26 15.99 -1.00
CA ARG A 172 16.07 16.17 0.21
C ARG A 172 15.85 15.04 1.22
N THR A 173 14.60 14.65 1.43
CA THR A 173 14.22 13.56 2.31
C THR A 173 14.81 12.23 1.83
N TRP A 174 14.66 11.90 0.54
CA TRP A 174 15.17 10.65 -0.01
C TRP A 174 16.70 10.60 -0.05
N HIS A 175 17.33 11.71 -0.39
CA HIS A 175 18.80 11.79 -0.39
C HIS A 175 19.40 11.55 1.00
N ARG A 176 18.73 11.98 2.06
CA ARG A 176 19.21 11.84 3.46
C ARG A 176 18.72 10.58 4.16
N ALA A 177 17.74 9.89 3.62
CA ALA A 177 17.30 8.59 4.15
C ALA A 177 18.47 7.59 4.10
N GLU A 178 18.54 6.71 5.10
CA GLU A 178 19.47 5.57 5.10
C GLU A 178 19.07 4.57 4.02
N ALA A 179 17.76 4.28 3.90
CA ALA A 179 17.20 3.46 2.85
C ALA A 179 15.79 3.93 2.48
N ILE A 180 15.34 3.51 1.30
CA ILE A 180 14.00 3.74 0.79
C ILE A 180 13.44 2.40 0.32
N VAL A 181 12.28 2.02 0.82
CA VAL A 181 11.55 0.86 0.33
C VAL A 181 10.39 1.32 -0.52
N VAL A 182 10.27 0.76 -1.70
CA VAL A 182 9.17 0.99 -2.66
C VAL A 182 8.51 -0.32 -3.04
N LEU A 183 7.27 -0.26 -3.53
CA LEU A 183 6.44 -1.44 -3.74
C LEU A 183 6.54 -2.04 -5.15
N SER A 184 7.19 -1.34 -6.10
CA SER A 184 7.34 -1.83 -7.47
C SER A 184 8.59 -1.26 -8.14
N PRO A 185 9.13 -1.94 -9.18
CA PRO A 185 10.22 -1.42 -9.99
C PRO A 185 9.89 -0.09 -10.67
N THR A 186 8.64 0.06 -11.12
CA THR A 186 8.16 1.30 -11.75
C THR A 186 8.11 2.46 -10.76
N MET A 187 7.79 2.21 -9.48
CA MET A 187 7.87 3.22 -8.42
C MET A 187 9.33 3.62 -8.14
N LYS A 188 10.26 2.66 -8.11
CA LYS A 188 11.70 2.96 -8.04
C LYS A 188 12.11 3.89 -9.16
N GLN A 189 11.74 3.58 -10.41
CA GLN A 189 12.09 4.40 -11.56
C GLN A 189 11.54 5.82 -11.43
N ARG A 190 10.29 5.99 -11.00
CA ARG A 190 9.69 7.33 -10.77
C ARG A 190 10.47 8.16 -9.75
N ILE A 191 10.99 7.54 -8.69
CA ILE A 191 11.84 8.26 -7.70
C ILE A 191 13.19 8.61 -8.31
N VAL A 192 13.83 7.67 -9.00
CA VAL A 192 15.15 7.88 -9.63
C VAL A 192 15.11 9.00 -10.67
N ASP A 193 14.05 9.07 -11.47
CA ASP A 193 13.85 10.13 -12.47
C ASP A 193 13.81 11.53 -11.84
N HIS A 194 13.33 11.66 -10.61
CA HIS A 194 13.23 12.93 -9.89
C HIS A 194 14.41 13.19 -8.95
N CYS A 195 15.04 12.14 -8.44
CA CYS A 195 16.12 12.19 -7.46
C CYS A 195 17.14 11.07 -7.74
N PRO A 196 17.99 11.20 -8.78
CA PRO A 196 18.96 10.17 -9.15
C PRO A 196 19.91 9.77 -8.01
N GLN A 197 20.22 10.71 -7.10
CA GLN A 197 21.10 10.46 -5.95
C GLN A 197 20.53 9.47 -4.92
N ALA A 198 19.26 9.13 -5.03
CA ALA A 198 18.62 8.13 -4.17
C ALA A 198 18.68 6.70 -4.73
N ALA A 199 19.13 6.51 -5.97
CA ALA A 199 19.03 5.25 -6.71
C ALA A 199 19.55 4.02 -5.95
N ASP A 200 20.75 4.16 -5.34
CA ASP A 200 21.44 3.07 -4.64
C ASP A 200 20.82 2.73 -3.28
N LYS A 201 19.95 3.61 -2.76
CA LYS A 201 19.26 3.43 -1.47
C LYS A 201 17.89 2.81 -1.61
N ILE A 202 17.40 2.58 -2.85
CA ILE A 202 16.05 2.12 -3.11
C ILE A 202 16.00 0.60 -3.26
N SER A 203 15.33 -0.04 -2.32
CA SER A 203 14.98 -1.47 -2.36
C SER A 203 13.53 -1.64 -2.80
N VAL A 204 13.28 -2.56 -3.74
CA VAL A 204 11.92 -2.93 -4.15
C VAL A 204 11.47 -4.11 -3.30
N ILE A 205 10.46 -3.90 -2.46
CA ILE A 205 9.83 -4.95 -1.66
C ILE A 205 8.34 -4.87 -1.91
N HIS A 206 7.80 -5.87 -2.60
CA HIS A 206 6.37 -5.95 -2.88
C HIS A 206 5.55 -6.15 -1.60
N ASN A 207 4.28 -5.77 -1.63
CA ASN A 207 3.33 -6.18 -0.61
C ASN A 207 3.14 -7.72 -0.66
N TRP A 208 2.46 -8.25 0.33
CA TRP A 208 2.22 -9.67 0.51
C TRP A 208 0.79 -9.97 0.96
N ALA A 209 0.46 -11.24 1.03
CA ALA A 209 -0.72 -11.76 1.72
C ALA A 209 -0.37 -13.06 2.45
N ASP A 210 -1.09 -13.36 3.51
CA ASP A 210 -0.89 -14.60 4.26
C ASP A 210 -1.67 -15.76 3.61
N PRO A 211 -0.97 -16.76 3.03
CA PRO A 211 -1.61 -17.91 2.41
C PRO A 211 -2.22 -18.89 3.42
N SER A 212 -1.90 -18.75 4.70
CA SER A 212 -2.50 -19.56 5.75
C SER A 212 -3.87 -19.02 6.16
N LEU A 213 -4.07 -17.72 6.07
CA LEU A 213 -5.35 -17.06 6.34
C LEU A 213 -6.30 -17.13 5.15
N ILE A 214 -5.78 -16.95 3.93
CA ILE A 214 -6.57 -16.99 2.70
C ILE A 214 -6.29 -18.32 1.99
N VAL A 215 -7.16 -19.29 2.23
CA VAL A 215 -7.07 -20.64 1.63
C VAL A 215 -8.12 -20.75 0.53
N PRO A 216 -7.75 -21.27 -0.66
CA PRO A 216 -8.72 -21.52 -1.73
C PRO A 216 -9.88 -22.38 -1.25
N LEU A 217 -11.09 -21.92 -1.48
CA LEU A 217 -12.31 -22.60 -1.12
C LEU A 217 -13.22 -22.72 -2.35
N PRO A 218 -13.74 -23.92 -2.69
CA PRO A 218 -14.75 -24.07 -3.74
C PRO A 218 -15.97 -23.21 -3.43
N LYS A 219 -16.58 -22.60 -4.46
CA LYS A 219 -17.75 -21.73 -4.26
C LYS A 219 -18.95 -22.48 -3.68
N VAL A 220 -19.09 -23.76 -3.99
CA VAL A 220 -20.17 -24.60 -3.48
C VAL A 220 -20.06 -24.88 -1.96
N ASP A 221 -18.86 -24.78 -1.41
CA ASP A 221 -18.57 -24.95 0.03
C ASP A 221 -18.41 -23.60 0.75
N ASN A 222 -18.54 -22.49 -0.01
CA ASN A 222 -18.29 -21.15 0.49
C ASN A 222 -19.60 -20.48 0.88
N TRP A 223 -19.83 -20.32 2.18
CA TRP A 223 -21.05 -19.70 2.70
C TRP A 223 -21.32 -18.29 2.11
N PHE A 224 -20.24 -17.50 1.82
CA PHE A 224 -20.37 -16.18 1.25
C PHE A 224 -20.86 -16.25 -0.21
N ALA A 225 -20.34 -17.21 -0.97
CA ALA A 225 -20.80 -17.46 -2.34
C ALA A 225 -22.27 -17.91 -2.34
N LEU A 226 -22.65 -18.86 -1.48
CA LEU A 226 -24.01 -19.35 -1.35
C LEU A 226 -24.98 -18.23 -0.91
N HIS A 227 -24.62 -17.43 0.10
CA HIS A 227 -25.42 -16.32 0.59
C HIS A 227 -25.74 -15.27 -0.47
N HIS A 228 -24.77 -15.01 -1.34
CA HIS A 228 -24.92 -14.02 -2.43
C HIS A 228 -25.27 -14.62 -3.78
N GLN A 229 -25.60 -15.92 -3.84
CA GLN A 229 -25.99 -16.67 -5.08
C GLN A 229 -24.92 -16.56 -6.17
N LEU A 230 -23.65 -16.78 -5.80
CA LEU A 230 -22.47 -16.72 -6.68
C LEU A 230 -21.95 -18.11 -7.07
N ASP A 231 -22.43 -19.16 -6.43
CA ASP A 231 -21.98 -20.54 -6.59
C ASP A 231 -22.31 -21.12 -7.98
N GLN A 232 -23.40 -20.69 -8.62
CA GLN A 232 -23.88 -21.18 -9.91
C GLN A 232 -23.58 -20.22 -11.08
N VAL A 233 -22.87 -19.10 -10.86
CA VAL A 233 -22.63 -18.09 -11.90
C VAL A 233 -21.14 -17.74 -11.94
N PHE A 234 -20.58 -17.53 -13.14
CA PHE A 234 -19.21 -17.06 -13.25
C PHE A 234 -19.07 -15.67 -12.61
N THR A 235 -18.25 -15.59 -11.58
CA THR A 235 -18.14 -14.39 -10.73
C THR A 235 -16.83 -13.66 -10.96
N VAL A 236 -16.91 -12.39 -11.36
CA VAL A 236 -15.80 -11.46 -11.53
C VAL A 236 -15.76 -10.50 -10.34
N LEU A 237 -14.71 -10.53 -9.54
CA LEU A 237 -14.62 -9.80 -8.28
C LEU A 237 -13.68 -8.60 -8.37
N TYR A 238 -14.16 -7.45 -7.94
CA TYR A 238 -13.35 -6.32 -7.56
C TYR A 238 -13.48 -6.08 -6.05
N SER A 239 -12.44 -6.36 -5.26
CA SER A 239 -12.47 -6.20 -3.81
C SER A 239 -11.51 -5.12 -3.33
N GLY A 240 -12.02 -4.12 -2.59
CA GLY A 240 -11.25 -3.05 -1.96
C GLY A 240 -11.70 -1.64 -2.34
N ASN A 241 -10.81 -0.65 -2.19
CA ASN A 241 -11.11 0.75 -2.46
C ASN A 241 -11.37 1.00 -3.95
N MET A 242 -12.55 1.50 -4.30
CA MET A 242 -12.91 2.05 -5.62
C MET A 242 -12.48 3.53 -5.67
N GLY A 243 -11.17 3.76 -5.52
CA GLY A 243 -10.55 5.08 -5.46
C GLY A 243 -10.37 5.71 -6.84
N ARG A 244 -9.88 6.96 -6.84
CA ARG A 244 -9.65 7.73 -8.08
C ARG A 244 -8.57 7.12 -8.97
N CYS A 245 -7.59 6.42 -8.40
CA CYS A 245 -6.50 5.76 -9.12
C CYS A 245 -6.92 4.46 -9.82
N HIS A 246 -8.17 4.02 -9.69
CA HIS A 246 -8.64 2.75 -10.25
C HIS A 246 -9.52 2.97 -11.47
N ASP A 247 -9.26 2.18 -12.52
CA ASP A 247 -10.05 2.18 -13.75
C ASP A 247 -11.33 1.35 -13.54
N MET A 248 -12.42 2.04 -13.23
CA MET A 248 -13.74 1.43 -13.12
C MET A 248 -14.50 1.50 -14.45
N ASP A 249 -14.10 2.39 -15.35
CA ASP A 249 -14.78 2.62 -16.63
C ASP A 249 -14.64 1.42 -17.56
N THR A 250 -13.42 0.88 -17.70
CA THR A 250 -13.15 -0.33 -18.48
C THR A 250 -13.90 -1.55 -17.91
N ILE A 251 -13.93 -1.69 -16.58
CA ILE A 251 -14.65 -2.79 -15.90
C ILE A 251 -16.16 -2.70 -16.17
N LEU A 252 -16.76 -1.53 -15.99
CA LEU A 252 -18.21 -1.35 -16.21
C LEU A 252 -18.58 -1.52 -17.68
N ALA A 253 -17.74 -1.10 -18.63
CA ALA A 253 -17.98 -1.33 -20.05
C ALA A 253 -17.94 -2.83 -20.40
N ALA A 254 -17.05 -3.62 -19.78
CA ALA A 254 -17.06 -5.08 -19.91
C ALA A 254 -18.31 -5.71 -19.29
N ALA A 255 -18.76 -5.20 -18.13
CA ALA A 255 -20.01 -5.66 -17.50
C ALA A 255 -21.25 -5.39 -18.38
N ILE A 256 -21.28 -4.26 -19.08
CA ILE A 256 -22.33 -3.94 -20.07
C ILE A 256 -22.28 -4.93 -21.25
N ALA A 257 -21.08 -5.24 -21.76
CA ALA A 257 -20.93 -6.17 -22.89
C ALA A 257 -21.36 -7.60 -22.53
N LEU A 258 -21.28 -7.97 -21.25
CA LEU A 258 -21.63 -9.31 -20.73
C LEU A 258 -23.01 -9.36 -20.03
N ARG A 259 -23.86 -8.34 -20.19
CA ARG A 259 -25.12 -8.21 -19.43
C ARG A 259 -26.14 -9.34 -19.66
N HIS A 260 -26.05 -10.07 -20.77
CA HIS A 260 -26.96 -11.18 -21.12
C HIS A 260 -26.28 -12.56 -20.96
N GLU A 261 -25.08 -12.59 -20.41
CA GLU A 261 -24.30 -13.80 -20.20
C GLU A 261 -24.35 -14.24 -18.72
N PRO A 262 -24.09 -15.51 -18.40
CA PRO A 262 -24.11 -16.01 -17.02
C PRO A 262 -22.86 -15.55 -16.24
N VAL A 263 -22.62 -14.25 -16.22
CA VAL A 263 -21.47 -13.60 -15.57
C VAL A 263 -21.98 -12.55 -14.60
N ARG A 264 -21.52 -12.60 -13.35
CA ARG A 264 -21.85 -11.61 -12.32
C ARG A 264 -20.59 -10.84 -11.91
N PHE A 265 -20.67 -9.51 -11.93
CA PHE A 265 -19.65 -8.63 -11.40
C PHE A 265 -19.97 -8.28 -9.96
N VAL A 266 -19.03 -8.53 -9.04
CA VAL A 266 -19.18 -8.23 -7.62
C VAL A 266 -18.15 -7.17 -7.22
N PHE A 267 -18.65 -6.07 -6.68
CA PHE A 267 -17.84 -4.94 -6.21
C PHE A 267 -17.95 -4.86 -4.69
N ILE A 268 -16.87 -5.22 -3.99
CA ILE A 268 -16.82 -5.17 -2.52
C ILE A 268 -15.97 -3.97 -2.09
N GLY A 269 -16.52 -3.07 -1.28
CA GLY A 269 -15.78 -1.97 -0.70
C GLY A 269 -16.47 -0.61 -0.82
N ALA A 270 -15.66 0.43 -0.68
CA ALA A 270 -16.08 1.82 -0.78
C ALA A 270 -15.06 2.61 -1.63
N GLY A 271 -15.20 3.92 -1.68
CA GLY A 271 -14.25 4.80 -2.38
C GLY A 271 -14.95 5.89 -3.18
N ALA A 272 -14.15 6.80 -3.71
CA ALA A 272 -14.66 8.00 -4.38
C ALA A 272 -15.49 7.71 -5.65
N LYS A 273 -15.21 6.58 -6.33
CA LYS A 273 -15.93 6.19 -7.55
C LYS A 273 -17.12 5.25 -7.31
N ARG A 274 -17.33 4.75 -6.07
CA ARG A 274 -18.36 3.76 -5.80
C ARG A 274 -19.76 4.24 -6.21
N GLN A 275 -20.15 5.45 -5.79
CA GLN A 275 -21.48 5.97 -6.12
C GLN A 275 -21.66 6.15 -7.63
N LEU A 276 -20.63 6.66 -8.31
CA LEU A 276 -20.65 6.78 -9.78
C LEU A 276 -20.85 5.41 -10.46
N CYS A 277 -20.20 4.36 -9.96
CA CYS A 277 -20.38 2.99 -10.48
C CYS A 277 -21.82 2.51 -10.28
N VAL A 278 -22.40 2.70 -9.07
CA VAL A 278 -23.79 2.34 -8.77
C VAL A 278 -24.76 3.09 -9.70
N ASP A 279 -24.57 4.39 -9.86
CA ASP A 279 -25.46 5.21 -10.71
C ASP A 279 -25.36 4.80 -12.19
N ARG A 280 -24.17 4.46 -12.67
CA ARG A 280 -23.97 4.00 -14.06
C ARG A 280 -24.61 2.64 -14.31
N THR A 281 -24.44 1.68 -13.38
CA THR A 281 -25.07 0.37 -13.52
C THR A 281 -26.59 0.47 -13.47
N ALA A 282 -27.15 1.33 -12.61
CA ALA A 282 -28.59 1.58 -12.57
C ALA A 282 -29.12 2.19 -13.87
N ARG A 283 -28.44 3.23 -14.41
CA ARG A 283 -28.83 3.85 -15.70
C ARG A 283 -28.77 2.89 -16.88
N ALA A 284 -27.82 1.96 -16.86
CA ALA A 284 -27.69 0.92 -17.89
C ALA A 284 -28.56 -0.31 -17.65
N ALA A 285 -29.41 -0.28 -16.60
CA ALA A 285 -30.28 -1.38 -16.17
C ALA A 285 -29.54 -2.72 -16.05
N LEU A 286 -28.31 -2.70 -15.50
CA LEU A 286 -27.51 -3.91 -15.34
C LEU A 286 -27.98 -4.71 -14.14
N THR A 287 -28.38 -5.96 -14.38
CA THR A 287 -28.74 -6.93 -13.34
C THR A 287 -27.58 -7.83 -12.93
N ASN A 288 -26.50 -7.79 -13.70
CA ASN A 288 -25.29 -8.61 -13.50
C ASN A 288 -24.23 -7.94 -12.59
N CYS A 289 -24.55 -6.83 -11.91
CA CYS A 289 -23.65 -6.12 -11.01
C CYS A 289 -24.16 -6.13 -9.56
N LEU A 290 -23.33 -6.54 -8.61
CA LEU A 290 -23.62 -6.55 -7.18
C LEU A 290 -22.63 -5.66 -6.43
N PHE A 291 -23.12 -4.73 -5.59
CA PHE A 291 -22.29 -3.84 -4.78
C PHE A 291 -22.44 -4.14 -3.29
N LEU A 292 -21.35 -4.57 -2.66
CA LEU A 292 -21.30 -4.89 -1.24
C LEU A 292 -20.41 -3.89 -0.48
N PRO A 293 -20.65 -3.66 0.82
CA PRO A 293 -19.76 -2.86 1.66
C PRO A 293 -18.41 -3.57 1.87
N TYR A 294 -17.45 -2.87 2.50
CA TYR A 294 -16.24 -3.52 3.01
C TYR A 294 -16.62 -4.69 3.91
N GLN A 295 -15.88 -5.77 3.79
CA GLN A 295 -16.02 -6.94 4.64
C GLN A 295 -15.03 -6.88 5.80
N ALA A 296 -15.38 -7.44 6.93
CA ALA A 296 -14.49 -7.63 8.08
C ALA A 296 -13.32 -8.56 7.71
N LYS A 297 -12.19 -8.43 8.41
CA LYS A 297 -10.97 -9.19 8.10
C LYS A 297 -11.22 -10.71 8.11
N GLU A 298 -12.08 -11.16 9.03
CA GLU A 298 -12.46 -12.57 9.19
C GLU A 298 -13.29 -13.10 8.01
N ILE A 299 -13.95 -12.20 7.27
CA ILE A 299 -14.77 -12.54 6.09
C ILE A 299 -13.95 -12.52 4.80
N LEU A 300 -12.78 -11.85 4.79
CA LEU A 300 -11.96 -11.72 3.60
C LEU A 300 -11.62 -13.06 2.92
N PRO A 301 -11.24 -14.14 3.64
CA PRO A 301 -10.96 -15.43 3.01
C PRO A 301 -12.16 -15.96 2.19
N PHE A 302 -13.36 -15.81 2.72
CA PHE A 302 -14.59 -16.25 2.06
C PHE A 302 -14.97 -15.33 0.89
N SER A 303 -14.91 -14.02 1.07
CA SER A 303 -15.28 -13.07 0.01
C SER A 303 -14.31 -13.10 -1.17
N LEU A 304 -12.99 -13.31 -0.94
CA LEU A 304 -11.99 -13.40 -1.99
C LEU A 304 -12.06 -14.73 -2.74
N THR A 305 -12.47 -15.81 -2.09
CA THR A 305 -12.63 -17.12 -2.71
C THR A 305 -14.01 -17.36 -3.35
N ALA A 306 -14.94 -16.42 -3.20
CA ALA A 306 -16.29 -16.48 -3.79
C ALA A 306 -16.35 -16.10 -5.28
N CYS A 307 -15.21 -15.98 -5.96
CA CYS A 307 -15.15 -15.59 -7.37
C CYS A 307 -14.37 -16.60 -8.22
N ASP A 308 -14.47 -16.44 -9.54
CA ASP A 308 -13.74 -17.21 -10.55
C ASP A 308 -12.61 -16.37 -11.17
N LEU A 309 -12.72 -15.03 -11.14
CA LEU A 309 -11.75 -14.08 -11.65
C LEU A 309 -11.67 -12.86 -10.74
N SER A 310 -10.47 -12.44 -10.37
CA SER A 310 -10.23 -11.21 -9.62
C SER A 310 -9.77 -10.07 -10.53
N LEU A 311 -10.21 -8.84 -10.24
CA LEU A 311 -9.85 -7.64 -10.99
C LEU A 311 -8.86 -6.77 -10.20
N VAL A 312 -7.82 -6.32 -10.87
CA VAL A 312 -6.90 -5.29 -10.42
C VAL A 312 -6.87 -4.19 -11.47
N SER A 313 -7.04 -2.93 -11.10
CA SER A 313 -7.05 -1.86 -12.09
C SER A 313 -6.31 -0.62 -11.61
N LEU A 314 -5.65 0.06 -12.55
CA LEU A 314 -5.04 1.37 -12.42
C LEU A 314 -5.51 2.24 -13.59
N VAL A 315 -5.76 3.54 -13.36
CA VAL A 315 -6.01 4.49 -14.47
C VAL A 315 -4.69 4.87 -15.13
N GLU A 316 -4.76 5.42 -16.34
CA GLU A 316 -3.60 5.98 -17.03
C GLU A 316 -2.89 7.06 -16.21
N GLY A 317 -1.57 7.11 -16.31
CA GLY A 317 -0.70 8.09 -15.66
C GLY A 317 -0.39 7.82 -14.19
N VAL A 318 -0.96 6.77 -13.57
CA VAL A 318 -0.67 6.44 -12.16
C VAL A 318 0.28 5.26 -11.97
N GLU A 319 0.75 4.65 -13.05
CA GLU A 319 1.74 3.57 -12.96
C GLU A 319 3.02 4.05 -12.28
N GLY A 320 3.48 3.28 -11.30
CA GLY A 320 4.63 3.64 -10.46
C GLY A 320 4.36 4.72 -9.43
N LEU A 321 3.12 5.23 -9.32
CA LEU A 321 2.73 6.20 -8.28
C LEU A 321 2.01 5.56 -7.11
N VAL A 322 1.31 4.46 -7.36
CA VAL A 322 0.62 3.61 -6.39
C VAL A 322 0.84 2.14 -6.74
N ALA A 323 0.74 1.26 -5.77
CA ALA A 323 0.82 -0.19 -5.99
C ALA A 323 -0.45 -0.88 -5.48
N PRO A 324 -1.21 -1.58 -6.35
CA PRO A 324 -2.47 -2.18 -5.96
C PRO A 324 -2.26 -3.43 -5.09
N SER A 325 -2.56 -3.32 -3.80
CA SER A 325 -2.47 -4.40 -2.82
C SER A 325 -3.44 -5.56 -3.08
N LYS A 326 -4.50 -5.34 -3.89
CA LYS A 326 -5.51 -6.35 -4.23
C LYS A 326 -4.93 -7.60 -4.90
N LEU A 327 -3.83 -7.45 -5.63
CA LEU A 327 -3.15 -8.54 -6.33
C LEU A 327 -2.85 -9.70 -5.37
N TYR A 328 -2.22 -9.43 -4.24
CA TYR A 328 -1.68 -10.46 -3.35
C TYR A 328 -2.77 -11.30 -2.70
N GLY A 329 -3.85 -10.67 -2.23
CA GLY A 329 -5.01 -11.39 -1.70
C GLY A 329 -5.72 -12.25 -2.77
N SER A 330 -5.79 -11.78 -4.02
CA SER A 330 -6.36 -12.54 -5.13
C SER A 330 -5.53 -13.79 -5.46
N LEU A 331 -4.20 -13.66 -5.46
CA LEU A 331 -3.28 -14.78 -5.65
C LEU A 331 -3.35 -15.78 -4.50
N ALA A 332 -3.43 -15.29 -3.25
CA ALA A 332 -3.60 -16.14 -2.07
C ALA A 332 -4.90 -16.95 -2.15
N ALA A 333 -6.00 -16.35 -2.64
CA ALA A 333 -7.27 -17.02 -2.87
C ALA A 333 -7.23 -18.06 -4.01
N GLY A 334 -6.11 -18.17 -4.74
CA GLY A 334 -5.99 -19.11 -5.86
C GLY A 334 -6.91 -18.73 -7.01
N ARG A 335 -7.09 -17.43 -7.28
CA ARG A 335 -7.96 -16.94 -8.37
C ARG A 335 -7.13 -16.31 -9.48
N PRO A 336 -7.48 -16.54 -10.75
CA PRO A 336 -6.90 -15.80 -11.87
C PRO A 336 -7.07 -14.31 -11.69
N VAL A 337 -6.17 -13.52 -12.28
CA VAL A 337 -6.21 -12.06 -12.21
C VAL A 337 -6.34 -11.45 -13.60
N ALA A 338 -7.31 -10.56 -13.78
CA ALA A 338 -7.34 -9.64 -14.92
C ALA A 338 -6.89 -8.25 -14.43
N ALA A 339 -5.77 -7.76 -14.97
CA ALA A 339 -5.22 -6.46 -14.64
C ALA A 339 -5.52 -5.44 -15.75
N ILE A 340 -6.11 -4.30 -15.40
CA ILE A 340 -6.27 -3.15 -16.30
C ILE A 340 -5.18 -2.14 -15.92
N CYS A 341 -4.22 -1.93 -16.82
CA CYS A 341 -3.04 -1.10 -16.56
C CYS A 341 -2.33 -0.67 -17.85
N GLU A 342 -1.48 0.32 -17.73
CA GLU A 342 -0.66 0.83 -18.84
C GLU A 342 0.29 -0.25 -19.41
N PRO A 343 0.74 -0.13 -20.67
CA PRO A 343 1.61 -1.11 -21.32
C PRO A 343 2.94 -1.36 -20.59
N HIS A 344 3.48 -0.37 -19.90
CA HIS A 344 4.74 -0.44 -19.17
C HIS A 344 4.58 -0.81 -17.67
N SER A 345 3.37 -1.21 -17.26
CA SER A 345 3.09 -1.57 -15.87
C SER A 345 3.84 -2.84 -15.44
N TYR A 346 4.40 -2.79 -14.23
CA TYR A 346 5.02 -3.97 -13.61
C TYR A 346 4.04 -5.13 -13.41
N LEU A 347 2.73 -4.85 -13.34
CA LEU A 347 1.70 -5.89 -13.25
C LEU A 347 1.73 -6.82 -14.47
N ARG A 348 2.02 -6.28 -15.67
CA ARG A 348 2.13 -7.10 -16.89
C ARG A 348 3.29 -8.09 -16.79
N SER A 349 4.43 -7.64 -16.26
CA SER A 349 5.59 -8.51 -16.05
C SER A 349 5.29 -9.62 -15.05
N LEU A 350 4.62 -9.31 -13.93
CA LEU A 350 4.23 -10.31 -12.94
C LEU A 350 3.23 -11.34 -13.51
N LEU A 351 2.24 -10.86 -14.30
CA LEU A 351 1.25 -11.75 -14.95
C LEU A 351 1.90 -12.66 -16.00
N ALA A 352 2.86 -12.15 -16.78
CA ALA A 352 3.59 -12.92 -17.77
C ALA A 352 4.52 -13.95 -17.13
N GLU A 353 5.23 -13.57 -16.05
CA GLU A 353 6.15 -14.46 -15.34
C GLU A 353 5.40 -15.59 -14.61
N GLY A 354 4.31 -15.25 -13.93
CA GLY A 354 3.56 -16.22 -13.12
C GLY A 354 2.44 -16.94 -13.86
N GLU A 355 2.11 -16.54 -15.09
CA GLU A 355 1.03 -17.10 -15.93
C GLU A 355 -0.32 -17.29 -15.21
N PHE A 356 -0.62 -16.39 -14.28
CA PHE A 356 -1.82 -16.47 -13.44
C PHE A 356 -2.97 -15.55 -13.89
N GLY A 357 -2.92 -15.05 -15.11
CA GLY A 357 -3.96 -14.17 -15.63
C GLY A 357 -3.55 -13.41 -16.87
N ARG A 358 -4.25 -12.30 -17.14
CA ARG A 358 -4.01 -11.46 -18.32
C ARG A 358 -4.12 -9.98 -18.01
N ALA A 359 -3.31 -9.16 -18.69
CA ALA A 359 -3.35 -7.71 -18.60
C ALA A 359 -4.03 -7.10 -19.84
N PHE A 360 -4.78 -6.04 -19.60
CA PHE A 360 -5.52 -5.26 -20.58
C PHE A 360 -5.12 -3.79 -20.48
N SER A 361 -5.14 -3.08 -21.59
CA SER A 361 -4.95 -1.63 -21.57
C SER A 361 -6.22 -0.93 -21.06
N ASN A 362 -6.07 0.27 -20.56
CA ASN A 362 -7.20 1.12 -20.21
C ASN A 362 -8.10 1.31 -21.45
N GLY A 363 -9.41 1.19 -21.29
CA GLY A 363 -10.39 1.22 -22.36
C GLY A 363 -10.61 -0.10 -23.13
N ASP A 364 -9.75 -1.11 -22.97
CA ASP A 364 -9.90 -2.43 -23.65
C ASP A 364 -10.94 -3.31 -22.96
N SER A 365 -12.17 -2.82 -22.90
CA SER A 365 -13.30 -3.57 -22.34
C SER A 365 -13.70 -4.77 -23.18
N ALA A 366 -13.49 -4.71 -24.49
CA ALA A 366 -13.76 -5.82 -25.40
C ALA A 366 -12.80 -6.99 -25.18
N GLY A 367 -11.50 -6.70 -25.05
CA GLY A 367 -10.50 -7.71 -24.72
C GLY A 367 -10.76 -8.36 -23.35
N LEU A 368 -11.12 -7.55 -22.32
CA LEU A 368 -11.51 -8.06 -21.02
C LEU A 368 -12.76 -8.96 -21.08
N ALA A 369 -13.81 -8.53 -21.80
CA ALA A 369 -15.03 -9.33 -21.97
C ALA A 369 -14.74 -10.67 -22.69
N ASN A 370 -13.93 -10.65 -23.75
CA ASN A 370 -13.54 -11.86 -24.46
C ASN A 370 -12.71 -12.81 -23.60
N PHE A 371 -11.82 -12.29 -22.76
CA PHE A 371 -11.08 -13.12 -21.79
C PHE A 371 -12.02 -13.77 -20.78
N ILE A 372 -13.01 -13.02 -20.27
CA ILE A 372 -14.02 -13.57 -19.37
C ILE A 372 -14.80 -14.71 -20.06
N ARG A 373 -15.24 -14.53 -21.32
CA ARG A 373 -15.89 -15.60 -22.11
C ARG A 373 -15.02 -16.85 -22.24
N THR A 374 -13.72 -16.65 -22.49
CA THR A 374 -12.76 -17.76 -22.57
C THR A 374 -12.71 -18.53 -21.25
N LEU A 375 -12.69 -17.84 -20.12
CA LEU A 375 -12.67 -18.47 -18.81
C LEU A 375 -14.00 -19.15 -18.46
N VAL A 376 -15.13 -18.55 -18.81
CA VAL A 376 -16.47 -19.17 -18.67
C VAL A 376 -16.55 -20.48 -19.41
N ALA A 377 -16.03 -20.53 -20.64
CA ALA A 377 -16.02 -21.73 -21.48
C ALA A 377 -14.96 -22.78 -21.05
N ASN A 378 -14.00 -22.41 -20.19
CA ASN A 378 -12.89 -23.28 -19.81
C ASN A 378 -12.59 -23.24 -18.31
N PRO A 379 -13.37 -23.94 -17.46
CA PRO A 379 -13.14 -24.01 -16.02
C PRO A 379 -11.75 -24.58 -15.63
N ALA A 380 -11.20 -25.48 -16.45
CA ALA A 380 -9.87 -26.03 -16.21
C ALA A 380 -8.78 -24.94 -16.30
N LEU A 381 -8.91 -24.01 -17.24
CA LEU A 381 -8.01 -22.87 -17.36
C LEU A 381 -8.09 -21.94 -16.14
N VAL A 382 -9.29 -21.71 -15.60
CA VAL A 382 -9.50 -20.95 -14.36
C VAL A 382 -8.72 -21.58 -13.21
N GLN A 383 -8.88 -22.89 -13.03
CA GLN A 383 -8.18 -23.63 -11.97
C GLN A 383 -6.66 -23.62 -12.18
N GLN A 384 -6.19 -23.82 -13.40
CA GLN A 384 -4.77 -23.81 -13.73
C GLN A 384 -4.12 -22.46 -13.43
N MET A 385 -4.72 -21.36 -13.92
CA MET A 385 -4.23 -20.00 -13.65
C MET A 385 -4.28 -19.67 -12.14
N GLY A 386 -5.34 -20.05 -11.46
CA GLY A 386 -5.48 -19.86 -10.02
C GLY A 386 -4.38 -20.58 -9.22
N ASN A 387 -4.12 -21.85 -9.54
CA ASN A 387 -3.06 -22.64 -8.90
C ASN A 387 -1.67 -22.04 -9.15
N ARG A 388 -1.38 -21.62 -10.39
CA ARG A 388 -0.12 -20.94 -10.72
C ARG A 388 0.04 -19.64 -9.92
N GLY A 389 -1.01 -18.82 -9.83
CA GLY A 389 -1.00 -17.57 -9.05
C GLY A 389 -0.73 -17.79 -7.57
N ARG A 390 -1.38 -18.80 -6.98
CA ARG A 390 -1.14 -19.15 -5.58
C ARG A 390 0.28 -19.64 -5.35
N HIS A 391 0.79 -20.51 -6.20
CA HIS A 391 2.17 -20.99 -6.12
C HIS A 391 3.18 -19.85 -6.25
N TYR A 392 2.98 -18.96 -7.22
CA TYR A 392 3.81 -17.77 -7.43
C TYR A 392 3.82 -16.85 -6.18
N MET A 393 2.65 -16.64 -5.58
CA MET A 393 2.52 -15.87 -4.35
C MET A 393 3.27 -16.52 -3.17
N GLN A 394 3.11 -17.84 -2.98
CA GLN A 394 3.80 -18.59 -1.93
C GLN A 394 5.32 -18.55 -2.07
N GLN A 395 5.83 -18.48 -3.31
CA GLN A 395 7.26 -18.36 -3.57
C GLN A 395 7.83 -16.96 -3.38
N LYS A 396 7.02 -15.89 -3.54
CA LYS A 396 7.55 -14.52 -3.66
C LYS A 396 6.92 -13.49 -2.74
N PHE A 397 5.70 -13.71 -2.25
CA PHE A 397 4.89 -12.67 -1.62
C PHE A 397 4.23 -13.11 -0.32
N THR A 398 4.92 -13.92 0.49
CA THR A 398 4.46 -14.27 1.85
C THR A 398 4.89 -13.19 2.87
N PRO A 399 4.21 -13.11 4.02
CA PRO A 399 4.59 -12.21 5.11
C PRO A 399 6.04 -12.43 5.55
N GLU A 400 6.50 -13.68 5.65
CA GLU A 400 7.86 -14.03 6.07
C GLU A 400 8.88 -13.44 5.08
N GLN A 401 8.70 -13.70 3.79
CA GLN A 401 9.62 -13.21 2.75
C GLN A 401 9.65 -11.68 2.70
N GLY A 402 8.47 -11.05 2.81
CA GLY A 402 8.37 -9.59 2.83
C GLY A 402 9.07 -8.99 4.03
N THR A 403 8.74 -9.47 5.23
CA THR A 403 9.27 -8.92 6.49
C THR A 403 10.75 -9.21 6.67
N ASP A 404 11.26 -10.37 6.22
CA ASP A 404 12.68 -10.69 6.26
C ASP A 404 13.49 -9.75 5.36
N ARG A 405 12.99 -9.42 4.18
CA ARG A 405 13.63 -8.40 3.30
C ARG A 405 13.66 -7.02 3.95
N TYR A 406 12.58 -6.62 4.63
CA TYR A 406 12.58 -5.37 5.42
C TYR A 406 13.60 -5.44 6.56
N PHE A 407 13.72 -6.57 7.24
CA PHE A 407 14.66 -6.75 8.34
C PHE A 407 16.11 -6.63 7.87
N GLU A 408 16.47 -7.20 6.72
CA GLU A 408 17.81 -7.03 6.15
C GLU A 408 18.10 -5.56 5.78
N VAL A 409 17.11 -4.83 5.24
CA VAL A 409 17.28 -3.39 4.99
C VAL A 409 17.50 -2.61 6.30
N VAL A 410 16.72 -2.92 7.35
CA VAL A 410 16.89 -2.28 8.67
C VAL A 410 18.25 -2.59 9.28
N LYS A 411 18.72 -3.83 9.21
CA LYS A 411 20.07 -4.20 9.67
C LYS A 411 21.17 -3.46 8.92
N ALA A 412 21.02 -3.30 7.60
CA ALA A 412 21.99 -2.56 6.79
C ALA A 412 22.07 -1.09 7.22
N CYS A 413 20.91 -0.44 7.45
CA CYS A 413 20.86 0.94 7.95
C CYS A 413 21.60 1.15 9.28
N LEU A 414 21.64 0.14 10.15
CA LEU A 414 22.21 0.25 11.47
C LEU A 414 23.67 -0.14 11.57
N ARG A 415 24.19 -0.84 10.56
CA ARG A 415 25.63 -1.17 10.43
C ARG A 415 26.45 -0.02 9.87
N THR A 416 25.82 0.90 9.15
CA THR A 416 26.50 2.06 8.57
C THR A 416 26.70 3.10 9.66
N PRO A 417 27.94 3.56 9.97
CA PRO A 417 28.16 4.65 10.90
C PRO A 417 27.41 5.90 10.42
N VAL A 418 26.61 6.50 11.29
CA VAL A 418 25.89 7.73 10.99
C VAL A 418 26.93 8.82 10.68
N ALA A 419 26.89 9.38 9.48
CA ALA A 419 27.70 10.54 9.14
C ALA A 419 27.33 11.70 10.09
N PRO A 420 28.32 12.43 10.65
CA PRO A 420 28.01 13.51 11.58
C PRO A 420 27.15 14.58 10.92
N PRO A 421 26.24 15.23 11.68
CA PRO A 421 25.46 16.33 11.17
C PRO A 421 26.39 17.41 10.60
N LEU A 422 26.01 18.01 9.48
CA LEU A 422 26.75 19.07 8.82
C LEU A 422 26.79 20.33 9.73
N THR A 423 27.72 20.35 10.67
CA THR A 423 28.20 21.60 11.28
C THR A 423 29.48 21.95 10.52
N GLU A 424 29.33 22.63 9.38
CA GLU A 424 30.28 23.59 8.82
C GLU A 424 29.88 23.90 7.37
N VAL A 425 29.32 25.08 7.20
CA VAL A 425 29.30 25.77 5.91
C VAL A 425 30.76 26.20 5.67
N PRO A 426 31.43 25.77 4.61
CA PRO A 426 32.77 26.31 4.29
C PRO A 426 32.56 27.83 4.05
N LYS A 427 33.19 28.66 4.85
CA LYS A 427 33.34 30.09 4.56
C LYS A 427 34.10 30.22 3.24
N ALA A 428 33.39 30.65 2.21
CA ALA A 428 34.03 31.06 0.96
C ALA A 428 35.03 32.17 1.28
N THR A 429 36.31 31.89 1.15
CA THR A 429 37.38 32.89 1.14
C THR A 429 37.22 33.71 -0.13
N VAL A 430 36.59 34.87 0.01
CA VAL A 430 36.62 35.90 -1.03
C VAL A 430 38.01 36.52 -1.01
N SER A 431 38.88 36.10 -1.92
CA SER A 431 40.09 36.86 -2.27
C SER A 431 39.63 38.10 -3.04
N ARG A 432 39.81 39.25 -2.45
CA ARG A 432 39.72 40.53 -3.16
C ARG A 432 41.01 40.77 -3.96
N PRO A 433 40.87 41.44 -5.14
CA PRO A 433 41.99 41.76 -6.03
C PRO A 433 42.95 42.79 -5.45
#